data_85bb0c691334fff4cd38254ef8df572e
#
_entry.id   85bb0c691334fff4cd38254ef8df572e
#
_cell.length_a   1.000
_cell.length_b   1.000
_cell.length_c   1.000
_cell.angle_alpha   90.00
_cell.angle_beta   90.00
_cell.angle_gamma   90.00
#
_symmetry.space_group_name_H-M   'P 1'
#
loop_
_entity.id
_entity.type
_entity.pdbx_description
1 polymer ?
#
loop_
_entity_poly.entity_id
_entity_poly.type
_entity_poly.pdbx_seq_one_letter_code
_entity_poly.pdbx_strand_id
1 'polypeptide(L)'
;MKKTISNLTLLGGITPDQFFSEYWHKKPLLVRQAIPNFTPLLSVEELCNLAGREDVESRLITFFKQHWEMKNGPIKQIPLKEKKDWTLLVQGVNLHHKKANALLRQFRFIPDARLDDLMISFAKDGGGVGPHFDSYDVFLLQAQGQRRWKISSQKDLSLIKGMPLKILSNFKADEEFVLNPGDMLYLPPHYAHDGVAIGDCMTYSIGFRAPSFQELGESFLQFMSDSIDLPGRYADPGMAPSANPAEISPAMFNIISAELTKIKFTKDDMTIFLGEHLTEPKSSVFFTSPEKTITPRKFTAAAQKNGVSLALKTQMLYKGKNIFINGESFAVNKDDQVSLGKLANQRFLDEKDVLSVSADVMEAFCIWYEDGWLELTQDVGE
;
A
#
# COMPACT_ATOMS: atom_id res chain seq x y z
N MET A 1 5.85 -1.84 -29.32
CA MET A 1 6.48 -3.15 -29.03
C MET A 1 6.43 -3.37 -27.52
N LYS A 2 5.78 -4.43 -27.01
CA LYS A 2 5.86 -4.81 -25.60
C LYS A 2 7.32 -5.19 -25.33
N LYS A 3 8.00 -4.45 -24.43
CA LYS A 3 9.30 -4.89 -23.91
C LYS A 3 9.06 -6.18 -23.14
N THR A 4 9.55 -7.31 -23.65
CA THR A 4 9.52 -8.58 -22.90
C THR A 4 10.44 -8.41 -21.71
N ILE A 5 9.86 -8.42 -20.50
CA ILE A 5 10.66 -8.38 -19.28
C ILE A 5 11.36 -9.74 -19.18
N SER A 6 12.68 -9.72 -18.97
CA SER A 6 13.49 -10.93 -18.83
C SER A 6 13.06 -11.77 -17.61
N ASN A 7 13.49 -13.02 -17.58
CA ASN A 7 13.32 -13.91 -16.43
C ASN A 7 13.85 -13.24 -15.16
N LEU A 8 13.09 -13.32 -14.07
CA LEU A 8 13.48 -12.77 -12.77
C LEU A 8 13.87 -13.88 -11.82
N THR A 9 15.07 -13.81 -11.24
CA THR A 9 15.49 -14.70 -10.15
C THR A 9 14.49 -14.65 -8.99
N LEU A 10 13.96 -13.47 -8.71
CA LEU A 10 12.90 -13.22 -7.73
C LEU A 10 11.66 -14.11 -7.94
N LEU A 11 11.37 -14.51 -9.18
CA LEU A 11 10.27 -15.39 -9.56
C LEU A 11 10.73 -16.83 -9.88
N GLY A 12 11.91 -17.24 -9.43
CA GLY A 12 12.46 -18.57 -9.72
C GLY A 12 12.87 -18.79 -11.17
N GLY A 13 13.21 -17.71 -11.86
CA GLY A 13 13.64 -17.76 -13.26
C GLY A 13 12.50 -17.76 -14.29
N ILE A 14 11.24 -17.61 -13.87
CA ILE A 14 10.12 -17.41 -14.81
C ILE A 14 9.96 -15.92 -15.15
N THR A 15 9.26 -15.64 -16.25
CA THR A 15 8.91 -14.27 -16.64
C THR A 15 7.74 -13.75 -15.82
N PRO A 16 7.60 -12.42 -15.65
CA PRO A 16 6.39 -11.83 -15.09
C PRO A 16 5.10 -12.24 -15.83
N ASP A 17 5.12 -12.33 -17.17
CA ASP A 17 3.96 -12.79 -17.95
C ASP A 17 3.56 -14.23 -17.57
N GLN A 18 4.54 -15.11 -17.39
CA GLN A 18 4.30 -16.48 -16.94
C GLN A 18 3.77 -16.50 -15.50
N PHE A 19 4.33 -15.68 -14.60
CA PHE A 19 3.83 -15.55 -13.24
C PHE A 19 2.36 -15.10 -13.22
N PHE A 20 1.98 -14.06 -13.96
CA PHE A 20 0.59 -13.60 -14.06
C PHE A 20 -0.34 -14.65 -14.69
N SER A 21 0.13 -15.40 -15.67
CA SER A 21 -0.70 -16.42 -16.33
C SER A 21 -0.93 -17.66 -15.47
N GLU A 22 0.03 -18.06 -14.65
CA GLU A 22 0.00 -19.35 -13.95
C GLU A 22 -0.24 -19.24 -12.43
N TYR A 23 0.22 -18.17 -11.77
CA TYR A 23 0.26 -18.07 -10.31
C TYR A 23 -0.61 -16.96 -9.73
N TRP A 24 -0.56 -15.76 -10.31
CA TRP A 24 -1.25 -14.58 -9.78
C TRP A 24 -2.74 -14.81 -9.62
N HIS A 25 -3.29 -14.62 -8.39
CA HIS A 25 -4.66 -14.94 -7.98
C HIS A 25 -5.07 -16.42 -8.17
N LYS A 26 -4.14 -17.35 -8.34
CA LYS A 26 -4.47 -18.74 -8.71
C LYS A 26 -3.91 -19.79 -7.77
N LYS A 27 -2.59 -19.77 -7.55
CA LYS A 27 -1.91 -20.80 -6.76
C LYS A 27 -0.61 -20.26 -6.14
N PRO A 28 -0.12 -20.86 -5.04
CA PRO A 28 1.16 -20.51 -4.44
C PRO A 28 2.35 -20.73 -5.39
N LEU A 29 3.42 -19.96 -5.13
CA LEU A 29 4.72 -20.16 -5.76
C LEU A 29 5.81 -20.14 -4.70
N LEU A 30 6.48 -21.27 -4.49
CA LEU A 30 7.68 -21.33 -3.68
C LEU A 30 8.92 -21.12 -4.55
N VAL A 31 9.72 -20.11 -4.20
CA VAL A 31 10.99 -19.82 -4.86
C VAL A 31 12.13 -20.00 -3.87
N ARG A 32 12.97 -21.01 -4.10
CA ARG A 32 14.19 -21.17 -3.33
C ARG A 32 15.23 -20.16 -3.78
N GLN A 33 15.90 -19.51 -2.83
CA GLN A 33 16.90 -18.48 -3.09
C GLN A 33 16.43 -17.43 -4.10
N ALA A 34 15.20 -16.93 -3.93
CA ALA A 34 14.64 -15.84 -4.72
C ALA A 34 15.58 -14.61 -4.70
N ILE A 35 16.20 -14.36 -3.55
CA ILE A 35 17.30 -13.40 -3.39
C ILE A 35 18.47 -14.16 -2.74
N PRO A 36 19.45 -14.60 -3.53
CA PRO A 36 20.58 -15.38 -3.00
C PRO A 36 21.36 -14.60 -1.94
N ASN A 37 21.74 -15.31 -0.86
CA ASN A 37 22.51 -14.74 0.26
C ASN A 37 21.85 -13.51 0.90
N PHE A 38 20.51 -13.47 0.92
CA PHE A 38 19.79 -12.37 1.53
C PHE A 38 20.13 -12.23 3.01
N THR A 39 20.43 -11.02 3.42
CA THR A 39 20.67 -10.65 4.82
C THR A 39 19.62 -9.61 5.26
N PRO A 40 19.21 -9.61 6.53
CA PRO A 40 18.28 -8.61 7.04
C PRO A 40 18.73 -7.19 6.72
N LEU A 41 17.79 -6.36 6.28
CA LEU A 41 18.03 -4.96 5.95
C LEU A 41 18.11 -4.07 7.20
N LEU A 42 17.50 -4.55 8.29
CA LEU A 42 17.48 -3.93 9.61
C LEU A 42 17.86 -4.96 10.66
N SER A 43 18.53 -4.52 11.71
CA SER A 43 18.72 -5.29 12.93
C SER A 43 17.40 -5.40 13.71
N VAL A 44 17.34 -6.33 14.65
CA VAL A 44 16.19 -6.45 15.58
C VAL A 44 16.01 -5.18 16.40
N GLU A 45 17.11 -4.53 16.80
CA GLU A 45 17.06 -3.26 17.55
C GLU A 45 16.45 -2.13 16.72
N GLU A 46 16.87 -1.97 15.47
CA GLU A 46 16.28 -0.97 14.56
C GLU A 46 14.79 -1.21 14.33
N LEU A 47 14.39 -2.49 14.19
CA LEU A 47 12.98 -2.86 14.04
C LEU A 47 12.18 -2.53 15.30
N CYS A 48 12.75 -2.80 16.49
CA CYS A 48 12.14 -2.44 17.78
C CYS A 48 12.00 -0.91 17.93
N ASN A 49 12.99 -0.16 17.52
CA ASN A 49 12.96 1.32 17.55
C ASN A 49 11.85 1.85 16.63
N LEU A 50 11.68 1.27 15.43
CA LEU A 50 10.56 1.62 14.55
C LEU A 50 9.21 1.29 15.22
N ALA A 51 9.07 0.12 15.82
CA ALA A 51 7.82 -0.30 16.48
C ALA A 51 7.41 0.61 17.65
N GLY A 52 8.36 1.32 18.26
CA GLY A 52 8.12 2.28 19.36
C GLY A 52 7.68 3.68 18.91
N ARG A 53 7.67 3.98 17.60
CA ARG A 53 7.30 5.28 17.06
C ARG A 53 5.80 5.41 16.88
N GLU A 54 5.27 6.62 17.02
CA GLU A 54 3.83 6.90 16.89
C GLU A 54 3.38 6.99 15.42
N ASP A 55 4.31 7.28 14.50
CA ASP A 55 4.06 7.33 13.06
C ASP A 55 4.33 5.98 12.36
N VAL A 56 4.50 4.89 13.11
CA VAL A 56 4.75 3.55 12.59
C VAL A 56 3.72 2.56 13.15
N GLU A 57 2.94 1.98 12.28
CA GLU A 57 1.97 0.95 12.68
C GLU A 57 2.72 -0.33 13.07
N SER A 58 2.49 -0.77 14.32
CA SER A 58 3.11 -1.99 14.85
C SER A 58 2.15 -2.79 15.70
N ARG A 59 2.40 -4.08 15.82
CA ARG A 59 1.61 -5.01 16.65
C ARG A 59 2.55 -6.01 17.32
N LEU A 60 2.33 -6.24 18.61
CA LEU A 60 2.96 -7.32 19.36
C LEU A 60 1.92 -8.40 19.62
N ILE A 61 2.22 -9.61 19.18
CA ILE A 61 1.35 -10.78 19.31
C ILE A 61 2.06 -11.77 20.21
N THR A 62 1.35 -12.26 21.22
CA THR A 62 1.83 -13.29 22.13
C THR A 62 0.85 -14.46 22.18
N PHE A 63 1.39 -15.69 22.31
CA PHE A 63 0.61 -16.89 22.48
C PHE A 63 1.02 -17.59 23.78
N PHE A 64 0.16 -17.54 24.77
CA PHE A 64 0.44 -18.10 26.09
C PHE A 64 -0.74 -18.92 26.61
N LYS A 65 -0.50 -20.14 27.06
CA LYS A 65 -1.53 -21.06 27.60
C LYS A 65 -2.76 -21.18 26.69
N GLN A 66 -2.55 -21.32 25.39
CA GLN A 66 -3.58 -21.39 24.36
C GLN A 66 -4.39 -20.09 24.20
N HIS A 67 -3.89 -18.97 24.69
CA HIS A 67 -4.51 -17.67 24.60
C HIS A 67 -3.68 -16.76 23.68
N TRP A 68 -4.36 -16.11 22.73
CA TRP A 68 -3.77 -15.08 21.87
C TRP A 68 -4.00 -13.71 22.48
N GLU A 69 -2.94 -12.94 22.59
CA GLU A 69 -3.01 -11.52 22.93
C GLU A 69 -2.39 -10.69 21.82
N MET A 70 -2.96 -9.51 21.55
CA MET A 70 -2.45 -8.55 20.59
C MET A 70 -2.43 -7.16 21.22
N LYS A 71 -1.27 -6.50 21.13
CA LYS A 71 -1.10 -5.09 21.50
C LYS A 71 -0.79 -4.29 20.24
N ASN A 72 -1.53 -3.22 20.01
CA ASN A 72 -1.23 -2.26 18.96
C ASN A 72 -0.18 -1.26 19.41
N GLY A 73 0.60 -0.75 18.43
CA GLY A 73 1.63 0.24 18.65
C GLY A 73 1.12 1.60 19.14
N PRO A 74 2.05 2.44 19.57
CA PRO A 74 3.51 2.24 19.60
C PRO A 74 3.96 1.23 20.66
N ILE A 75 4.81 0.27 20.29
CA ILE A 75 5.29 -0.79 21.19
C ILE A 75 6.63 -0.38 21.81
N LYS A 76 6.57 0.25 22.98
CA LYS A 76 7.76 0.73 23.70
C LYS A 76 8.47 -0.36 24.54
N GLN A 77 7.74 -1.45 24.86
CA GLN A 77 8.29 -2.56 25.65
C GLN A 77 8.11 -3.86 24.89
N ILE A 78 9.20 -4.39 24.36
CA ILE A 78 9.23 -5.65 23.61
C ILE A 78 9.89 -6.72 24.48
N PRO A 79 9.27 -7.92 24.60
CA PRO A 79 9.75 -8.96 25.51
C PRO A 79 10.95 -9.73 24.94
N LEU A 80 12.05 -9.04 24.60
CA LEU A 80 13.25 -9.65 24.00
C LEU A 80 13.89 -10.75 24.84
N LYS A 81 13.68 -10.69 26.17
CA LYS A 81 14.19 -11.71 27.11
C LYS A 81 13.36 -12.99 27.11
N GLU A 82 12.11 -12.92 26.71
CA GLU A 82 11.24 -14.08 26.55
C GLU A 82 11.69 -14.89 25.33
N LYS A 83 11.80 -16.21 25.51
CA LYS A 83 12.44 -17.09 24.50
C LYS A 83 11.50 -17.64 23.46
N LYS A 84 10.17 -17.56 23.67
CA LYS A 84 9.19 -18.27 22.86
C LYS A 84 7.89 -17.49 22.64
N ASP A 85 7.16 -17.91 21.61
CA ASP A 85 5.72 -17.71 21.44
C ASP A 85 5.29 -16.24 21.34
N TRP A 86 6.13 -15.37 20.76
CA TRP A 86 5.72 -14.02 20.45
C TRP A 86 6.25 -13.54 19.10
N THR A 87 5.53 -12.60 18.51
CA THR A 87 5.86 -11.99 17.21
C THR A 87 5.62 -10.49 17.26
N LEU A 88 6.61 -9.72 16.83
CA LEU A 88 6.50 -8.30 16.54
C LEU A 88 6.25 -8.11 15.05
N LEU A 89 5.22 -7.36 14.70
CA LEU A 89 4.93 -6.93 13.32
C LEU A 89 5.13 -5.42 13.21
N VAL A 90 5.85 -4.97 12.19
CA VAL A 90 6.05 -3.56 11.87
C VAL A 90 5.66 -3.32 10.43
N GLN A 91 4.59 -2.54 10.20
CA GLN A 91 4.06 -2.25 8.88
C GLN A 91 4.74 -1.03 8.26
N GLY A 92 4.68 -0.93 6.93
CA GLY A 92 5.15 0.25 6.22
C GLY A 92 6.64 0.55 6.36
N VAL A 93 7.49 -0.46 6.64
CA VAL A 93 8.93 -0.24 6.85
C VAL A 93 9.60 0.42 5.64
N ASN A 94 9.08 0.19 4.43
CA ASN A 94 9.52 0.85 3.20
C ASN A 94 9.32 2.38 3.22
N LEU A 95 8.44 2.91 4.06
CA LEU A 95 8.20 4.34 4.21
C LEU A 95 9.24 5.03 5.11
N HIS A 96 10.01 4.24 5.86
CA HIS A 96 10.95 4.73 6.88
C HIS A 96 12.39 4.27 6.65
N HIS A 97 12.62 3.33 5.71
CA HIS A 97 13.93 2.74 5.51
C HIS A 97 14.26 2.57 4.02
N LYS A 98 15.33 3.23 3.53
CA LYS A 98 15.71 3.28 2.10
C LYS A 98 15.91 1.91 1.47
N LYS A 99 16.61 0.98 2.16
CA LYS A 99 16.84 -0.37 1.62
C LYS A 99 15.55 -1.20 1.56
N ALA A 100 14.63 -1.03 2.52
CA ALA A 100 13.33 -1.68 2.49
C ALA A 100 12.46 -1.14 1.32
N ASN A 101 12.50 0.16 1.07
CA ASN A 101 11.88 0.75 -0.10
C ASN A 101 12.47 0.21 -1.41
N ALA A 102 13.80 0.10 -1.49
CA ALA A 102 14.48 -0.47 -2.66
C ALA A 102 14.12 -1.96 -2.89
N LEU A 103 13.92 -2.73 -1.82
CA LEU A 103 13.44 -4.11 -1.91
C LEU A 103 12.01 -4.16 -2.45
N LEU A 104 11.08 -3.37 -1.89
CA LEU A 104 9.70 -3.31 -2.36
C LEU A 104 9.62 -3.00 -3.86
N ARG A 105 10.49 -2.14 -4.36
CA ARG A 105 10.53 -1.76 -5.78
C ARG A 105 10.95 -2.86 -6.73
N GLN A 106 11.57 -3.92 -6.28
CA GLN A 106 11.87 -5.09 -7.13
C GLN A 106 10.59 -5.79 -7.59
N PHE A 107 9.47 -5.54 -6.92
CA PHE A 107 8.14 -6.07 -7.26
C PHE A 107 7.33 -5.19 -8.22
N ARG A 108 7.92 -4.12 -8.79
CA ARG A 108 7.25 -3.19 -9.72
C ARG A 108 7.01 -3.77 -11.13
N PHE A 109 7.19 -5.03 -11.33
CA PHE A 109 6.56 -5.75 -12.43
C PHE A 109 5.05 -5.87 -12.22
N ILE A 110 4.57 -5.68 -11.00
CA ILE A 110 3.19 -5.41 -10.62
C ILE A 110 3.01 -3.89 -10.53
N PRO A 111 1.93 -3.30 -11.08
CA PRO A 111 1.71 -1.84 -11.07
C PRO A 111 1.74 -1.23 -9.66
N ASP A 112 2.31 -0.03 -9.53
CA ASP A 112 2.40 0.70 -8.26
C ASP A 112 1.04 0.90 -7.57
N ALA A 113 -0.04 1.06 -8.34
CA ALA A 113 -1.41 1.10 -7.83
C ALA A 113 -1.83 -0.13 -7.02
N ARG A 114 -1.11 -1.26 -7.18
CA ARG A 114 -1.33 -2.51 -6.46
C ARG A 114 -0.32 -2.73 -5.32
N LEU A 115 0.84 -2.08 -5.35
CA LEU A 115 1.80 -2.16 -4.25
C LEU A 115 1.22 -1.47 -3.00
N ASP A 116 1.27 -2.16 -1.87
CA ASP A 116 0.86 -1.59 -0.59
C ASP A 116 2.07 -1.23 0.27
N ASP A 117 2.61 -2.21 0.96
CA ASP A 117 3.73 -1.98 1.86
C ASP A 117 4.69 -3.17 1.95
N LEU A 118 5.79 -2.93 2.64
CA LEU A 118 6.69 -3.96 3.14
C LEU A 118 6.58 -3.98 4.67
N MET A 119 5.94 -5.05 5.18
CA MET A 119 5.87 -5.35 6.60
C MET A 119 7.03 -6.27 6.99
N ILE A 120 7.64 -6.02 8.14
CA ILE A 120 8.65 -6.91 8.73
C ILE A 120 8.10 -7.53 10.01
N SER A 121 8.18 -8.86 10.09
CA SER A 121 7.92 -9.60 11.31
C SER A 121 9.20 -10.15 11.91
N PHE A 122 9.39 -9.94 13.22
CA PHE A 122 10.38 -10.66 14.00
C PHE A 122 9.67 -11.55 15.02
N ALA A 123 10.05 -12.83 15.08
CA ALA A 123 9.43 -13.80 15.96
C ALA A 123 10.49 -14.62 16.72
N LYS A 124 10.18 -14.93 17.97
CA LYS A 124 10.91 -15.94 18.75
C LYS A 124 10.42 -17.35 18.41
N ASP A 125 11.16 -18.35 18.83
CA ASP A 125 10.81 -19.76 18.62
C ASP A 125 9.35 -20.05 18.98
N GLY A 126 8.61 -20.74 18.09
CA GLY A 126 7.17 -20.98 18.24
C GLY A 126 6.29 -19.77 17.93
N GLY A 127 6.83 -18.56 17.80
CA GLY A 127 6.06 -17.34 17.49
C GLY A 127 5.44 -17.38 16.11
N GLY A 128 4.23 -16.81 16.02
CA GLY A 128 3.44 -16.70 14.81
C GLY A 128 2.24 -15.77 15.05
N VAL A 129 1.30 -15.79 14.13
CA VAL A 129 0.02 -15.05 14.21
C VAL A 129 -1.18 -15.99 14.14
N GLY A 130 -0.91 -17.32 14.15
CA GLY A 130 -1.90 -18.38 14.00
C GLY A 130 -2.39 -18.56 12.56
N PRO A 131 -3.14 -19.64 12.31
CA PRO A 131 -3.68 -19.93 10.99
C PRO A 131 -4.72 -18.91 10.57
N HIS A 132 -4.50 -18.27 9.41
CA HIS A 132 -5.34 -17.22 8.88
C HIS A 132 -5.33 -17.20 7.34
N PHE A 133 -6.00 -16.23 6.75
CA PHE A 133 -5.92 -15.92 5.33
C PHE A 133 -5.95 -14.40 5.14
N ASP A 134 -5.36 -13.95 4.03
CA ASP A 134 -5.43 -12.57 3.58
C ASP A 134 -6.39 -12.42 2.39
N SER A 135 -7.01 -11.26 2.25
CA SER A 135 -7.85 -10.92 1.08
C SER A 135 -7.05 -10.35 -0.09
N TYR A 136 -5.72 -10.33 0.03
CA TYR A 136 -4.79 -9.78 -0.94
C TYR A 136 -3.63 -10.75 -1.23
N ASP A 137 -2.91 -10.46 -2.29
CA ASP A 137 -1.69 -11.19 -2.65
C ASP A 137 -0.55 -10.80 -1.72
N VAL A 138 0.34 -11.75 -1.39
CA VAL A 138 1.51 -11.48 -0.57
C VAL A 138 2.71 -12.34 -1.02
N PHE A 139 3.91 -11.74 -1.02
CA PHE A 139 5.17 -12.47 -1.06
C PHE A 139 5.82 -12.46 0.32
N LEU A 140 6.18 -13.62 0.80
CA LEU A 140 6.77 -13.86 2.12
C LEU A 140 8.24 -14.22 1.93
N LEU A 141 9.13 -13.24 2.05
CA LEU A 141 10.58 -13.42 1.93
C LEU A 141 11.19 -13.71 3.30
N GLN A 142 11.83 -14.85 3.46
CA GLN A 142 12.55 -15.17 4.68
C GLN A 142 13.88 -14.42 4.72
N ALA A 143 14.08 -13.62 5.77
CA ALA A 143 15.25 -12.75 5.89
C ALA A 143 16.30 -13.28 6.89
N GLN A 144 15.86 -13.85 8.01
CA GLN A 144 16.73 -14.38 9.06
C GLN A 144 16.10 -15.62 9.70
N GLY A 145 16.91 -16.58 10.11
CA GLY A 145 16.43 -17.80 10.74
C GLY A 145 15.52 -18.61 9.83
N GLN A 146 14.67 -19.43 10.41
CA GLN A 146 13.78 -20.30 9.65
C GLN A 146 12.32 -20.08 10.07
N ARG A 147 11.39 -20.21 9.10
CA ARG A 147 9.96 -20.23 9.37
C ARG A 147 9.32 -21.41 8.66
N ARG A 148 8.51 -22.15 9.42
CA ARG A 148 7.67 -23.22 8.89
C ARG A 148 6.35 -22.65 8.47
N TRP A 149 6.02 -22.78 7.19
CA TRP A 149 4.76 -22.39 6.61
C TRP A 149 3.92 -23.62 6.30
N LYS A 150 2.72 -23.68 6.86
CA LYS A 150 1.66 -24.58 6.47
C LYS A 150 0.67 -23.80 5.63
N ILE A 151 0.27 -24.34 4.47
CA ILE A 151 -0.64 -23.69 3.56
C ILE A 151 -1.78 -24.59 3.12
N SER A 152 -2.92 -24.01 2.75
CA SER A 152 -4.11 -24.78 2.36
C SER A 152 -5.01 -24.02 1.37
N SER A 153 -5.50 -24.75 0.40
CA SER A 153 -6.53 -24.33 -0.57
C SER A 153 -7.97 -24.51 -0.05
N GLN A 154 -8.12 -24.78 1.26
CA GLN A 154 -9.43 -25.05 1.89
C GLN A 154 -10.47 -23.98 1.58
N LYS A 155 -11.73 -24.43 1.48
CA LYS A 155 -12.88 -23.52 1.22
C LYS A 155 -13.51 -22.99 2.52
N ASP A 156 -13.39 -23.74 3.62
CA ASP A 156 -13.87 -23.30 4.93
C ASP A 156 -12.90 -22.31 5.54
N LEU A 157 -13.26 -21.05 5.49
CA LEU A 157 -12.51 -19.92 6.04
C LEU A 157 -13.18 -19.36 7.30
N SER A 158 -13.96 -20.19 8.01
CA SER A 158 -14.64 -19.82 9.25
C SER A 158 -13.65 -19.42 10.33
N LEU A 159 -13.91 -18.29 11.01
CA LEU A 159 -13.04 -17.73 12.04
C LEU A 159 -13.54 -18.09 13.45
N ILE A 160 -12.61 -18.20 14.40
CA ILE A 160 -12.95 -18.30 15.82
C ILE A 160 -13.46 -16.93 16.30
N LYS A 161 -14.68 -16.90 16.80
CA LYS A 161 -15.30 -15.66 17.33
C LYS A 161 -14.61 -15.19 18.61
N GLY A 162 -14.51 -13.88 18.79
CA GLY A 162 -14.00 -13.26 20.03
C GLY A 162 -12.47 -13.29 20.18
N MET A 163 -11.74 -13.74 19.17
CA MET A 163 -10.27 -13.67 19.16
C MET A 163 -9.78 -12.29 18.75
N PRO A 164 -8.64 -11.81 19.29
CA PRO A 164 -8.04 -10.54 18.88
C PRO A 164 -7.43 -10.59 17.46
N LEU A 165 -7.25 -11.79 16.92
CA LEU A 165 -6.74 -12.09 15.59
C LEU A 165 -7.77 -12.86 14.77
N LYS A 166 -7.70 -12.78 13.45
CA LYS A 166 -8.56 -13.56 12.54
C LYS A 166 -8.05 -15.00 12.41
N ILE A 167 -8.27 -15.81 13.45
CA ILE A 167 -7.81 -17.21 13.50
C ILE A 167 -8.85 -18.13 12.87
N LEU A 168 -8.39 -18.98 11.93
CA LEU A 168 -9.21 -20.03 11.33
C LEU A 168 -9.57 -21.11 12.36
N SER A 169 -10.85 -21.50 12.42
CA SER A 169 -11.34 -22.53 13.34
C SER A 169 -10.97 -23.95 12.91
N ASN A 170 -10.91 -24.19 11.60
CA ASN A 170 -10.77 -25.53 11.00
C ASN A 170 -9.61 -25.58 10.00
N PHE A 171 -8.41 -25.10 10.39
CA PHE A 171 -7.25 -25.10 9.50
C PHE A 171 -6.70 -26.53 9.32
N LYS A 172 -6.59 -26.96 8.05
CA LYS A 172 -5.97 -28.21 7.64
C LYS A 172 -4.96 -27.93 6.55
N ALA A 173 -3.69 -28.18 6.85
CA ALA A 173 -2.63 -27.95 5.87
C ALA A 173 -2.68 -28.96 4.72
N ASP A 174 -2.56 -28.48 3.49
CA ASP A 174 -2.36 -29.32 2.29
C ASP A 174 -0.86 -29.52 2.06
N GLU A 175 -0.05 -28.48 2.31
CA GLU A 175 1.40 -28.47 2.09
C GLU A 175 2.13 -27.80 3.27
N GLU A 176 3.38 -28.18 3.46
CA GLU A 176 4.26 -27.59 4.47
C GLU A 176 5.65 -27.32 3.89
N PHE A 177 6.18 -26.13 4.17
CA PHE A 177 7.51 -25.71 3.74
C PHE A 177 8.28 -25.08 4.90
N VAL A 178 9.57 -25.38 4.99
CA VAL A 178 10.50 -24.59 5.82
C VAL A 178 11.26 -23.65 4.89
N LEU A 179 11.15 -22.35 5.15
CA LEU A 179 11.86 -21.31 4.42
C LEU A 179 13.15 -20.94 5.17
N ASN A 180 14.24 -20.87 4.40
CA ASN A 180 15.55 -20.37 4.83
C ASN A 180 15.78 -18.94 4.30
N PRO A 181 16.76 -18.19 4.84
CA PRO A 181 17.08 -16.86 4.33
C PRO A 181 17.29 -16.87 2.80
N GLY A 182 16.62 -15.93 2.12
CA GLY A 182 16.59 -15.84 0.66
C GLY A 182 15.46 -16.61 -0.03
N ASP A 183 14.82 -17.58 0.64
CA ASP A 183 13.64 -18.26 0.12
C ASP A 183 12.41 -17.33 0.18
N MET A 184 11.51 -17.48 -0.78
CA MET A 184 10.28 -16.68 -0.87
C MET A 184 9.08 -17.55 -1.22
N LEU A 185 7.94 -17.28 -0.56
CA LEU A 185 6.65 -17.92 -0.82
C LEU A 185 5.64 -16.87 -1.23
N TYR A 186 5.08 -16.99 -2.43
CA TYR A 186 3.92 -16.21 -2.86
C TYR A 186 2.64 -16.95 -2.49
N LEU A 187 1.68 -16.23 -1.93
CA LEU A 187 0.33 -16.71 -1.63
C LEU A 187 -0.72 -15.80 -2.30
N PRO A 188 -1.68 -16.38 -3.04
CA PRO A 188 -2.80 -15.63 -3.59
C PRO A 188 -3.85 -15.31 -2.52
N PRO A 189 -4.80 -14.39 -2.79
CA PRO A 189 -5.90 -14.07 -1.88
C PRO A 189 -6.66 -15.32 -1.41
N HIS A 190 -7.10 -15.29 -0.15
CA HIS A 190 -7.89 -16.35 0.50
C HIS A 190 -7.18 -17.72 0.62
N TYR A 191 -5.87 -17.76 0.40
CA TYR A 191 -5.09 -18.98 0.64
C TYR A 191 -4.76 -19.08 2.12
N ALA A 192 -5.33 -20.08 2.80
CA ALA A 192 -5.14 -20.27 4.23
C ALA A 192 -3.69 -20.63 4.55
N HIS A 193 -3.11 -20.03 5.58
CA HIS A 193 -1.72 -20.27 5.95
C HIS A 193 -1.45 -20.05 7.43
N ASP A 194 -0.39 -20.72 7.92
CA ASP A 194 0.10 -20.62 9.28
C ASP A 194 1.64 -20.65 9.26
N GLY A 195 2.26 -19.57 9.74
CA GLY A 195 3.70 -19.38 9.77
C GLY A 195 4.24 -19.39 11.18
N VAL A 196 5.01 -20.43 11.53
CA VAL A 196 5.59 -20.60 12.87
C VAL A 196 7.10 -20.50 12.81
N ALA A 197 7.69 -19.69 13.68
CA ALA A 197 9.13 -19.51 13.81
C ALA A 197 9.83 -20.79 14.31
N ILE A 198 10.97 -21.11 13.72
CA ILE A 198 11.91 -22.13 14.18
C ILE A 198 13.16 -21.36 14.66
N GLY A 199 13.29 -21.23 15.98
CA GLY A 199 14.21 -20.27 16.57
C GLY A 199 13.84 -18.81 16.29
N ASP A 200 14.77 -17.90 16.53
CA ASP A 200 14.57 -16.48 16.21
C ASP A 200 14.55 -16.28 14.70
N CYS A 201 13.50 -15.70 14.17
CA CYS A 201 13.41 -15.48 12.72
C CYS A 201 12.80 -14.13 12.33
N MET A 202 13.13 -13.68 11.12
CA MET A 202 12.61 -12.46 10.53
C MET A 202 12.08 -12.77 9.12
N THR A 203 10.83 -12.36 8.85
CA THR A 203 10.18 -12.51 7.55
C THR A 203 9.71 -11.15 7.05
N TYR A 204 9.91 -10.89 5.78
CA TYR A 204 9.46 -9.68 5.09
C TYR A 204 8.25 -10.03 4.23
N SER A 205 7.14 -9.37 4.50
CA SER A 205 5.90 -9.53 3.74
C SER A 205 5.72 -8.34 2.80
N ILE A 206 5.68 -8.61 1.50
CA ILE A 206 5.39 -7.63 0.46
C ILE A 206 3.91 -7.78 0.13
N GLY A 207 3.11 -6.82 0.60
CA GLY A 207 1.67 -6.80 0.45
C GLY A 207 1.20 -6.02 -0.77
N PHE A 208 0.02 -6.40 -1.29
CA PHE A 208 -0.59 -5.74 -2.44
C PHE A 208 -2.00 -5.27 -2.12
N ARG A 209 -2.37 -4.08 -2.58
CA ARG A 209 -3.72 -3.54 -2.40
C ARG A 209 -4.75 -4.35 -3.16
N ALA A 210 -5.83 -4.69 -2.49
CA ALA A 210 -7.01 -5.33 -3.06
C ALA A 210 -8.27 -4.72 -2.42
N PRO A 211 -8.59 -3.45 -2.71
CA PRO A 211 -9.77 -2.80 -2.16
C PRO A 211 -11.03 -3.54 -2.61
N SER A 212 -12.01 -3.69 -1.72
CA SER A 212 -13.29 -4.25 -2.09
C SER A 212 -14.08 -3.28 -2.98
N PHE A 213 -14.98 -3.78 -3.84
CA PHE A 213 -15.86 -2.92 -4.62
C PHE A 213 -16.81 -2.12 -3.74
N GLN A 214 -17.14 -2.60 -2.54
CA GLN A 214 -17.93 -1.87 -1.55
C GLN A 214 -17.17 -0.63 -1.06
N GLU A 215 -15.92 -0.79 -0.61
CA GLU A 215 -15.07 0.32 -0.18
C GLU A 215 -14.86 1.34 -1.29
N LEU A 216 -14.57 0.87 -2.52
CA LEU A 216 -14.43 1.77 -3.68
C LEU A 216 -15.73 2.52 -3.99
N GLY A 217 -16.88 1.85 -3.88
CA GLY A 217 -18.19 2.46 -4.11
C GLY A 217 -18.53 3.54 -3.07
N GLU A 218 -18.30 3.27 -1.79
CA GLU A 218 -18.48 4.22 -0.70
C GLU A 218 -17.57 5.44 -0.85
N SER A 219 -16.28 5.22 -1.10
CA SER A 219 -15.32 6.31 -1.33
C SER A 219 -15.66 7.14 -2.57
N PHE A 220 -16.13 6.49 -3.65
CA PHE A 220 -16.55 7.19 -4.85
C PHE A 220 -17.78 8.06 -4.62
N LEU A 221 -18.77 7.57 -3.88
CA LEU A 221 -19.96 8.38 -3.53
C LEU A 221 -19.58 9.57 -2.65
N GLN A 222 -18.64 9.41 -1.74
CA GLN A 222 -18.11 10.51 -0.94
C GLN A 222 -17.39 11.54 -1.83
N PHE A 223 -16.51 11.10 -2.73
CA PHE A 223 -15.85 11.95 -3.71
C PHE A 223 -16.87 12.72 -4.56
N MET A 224 -17.92 12.04 -5.04
CA MET A 224 -18.96 12.68 -5.84
C MET A 224 -19.77 13.72 -5.05
N SER A 225 -19.97 13.53 -3.74
CA SER A 225 -20.74 14.46 -2.91
C SER A 225 -20.17 15.87 -2.91
N ASP A 226 -18.86 16.02 -3.03
CA ASP A 226 -18.17 17.31 -3.07
C ASP A 226 -18.33 18.04 -4.41
N SER A 227 -18.71 17.31 -5.47
CA SER A 227 -18.91 17.85 -6.82
C SER A 227 -20.39 18.02 -7.21
N ILE A 228 -21.34 17.51 -6.38
CA ILE A 228 -22.78 17.63 -6.66
C ILE A 228 -23.23 19.06 -6.43
N ASP A 229 -23.77 19.67 -7.48
CA ASP A 229 -24.47 20.95 -7.41
C ASP A 229 -25.90 20.77 -7.95
N LEU A 230 -26.90 20.81 -7.07
CA LEU A 230 -28.32 20.78 -7.37
C LEU A 230 -28.95 22.06 -6.86
N PRO A 231 -29.02 23.13 -7.70
CA PRO A 231 -29.52 24.40 -7.27
C PRO A 231 -31.04 24.37 -7.05
N GLY A 232 -31.50 25.22 -6.13
CA GLY A 232 -32.93 25.37 -5.85
C GLY A 232 -33.38 24.64 -4.58
N ARG A 233 -34.68 24.60 -4.43
CA ARG A 233 -35.37 23.91 -3.32
C ARG A 233 -36.60 23.24 -3.85
N TYR A 234 -37.02 22.16 -3.21
CA TYR A 234 -38.33 21.55 -3.47
C TYR A 234 -39.44 22.64 -3.34
N ALA A 235 -40.34 22.65 -4.30
CA ALA A 235 -41.53 23.50 -4.30
C ALA A 235 -42.68 22.76 -4.98
N ASP A 236 -43.88 22.95 -4.44
CA ASP A 236 -45.13 22.31 -4.86
C ASP A 236 -46.28 23.33 -5.01
N PRO A 237 -46.12 24.36 -5.83
CA PRO A 237 -47.19 25.35 -6.05
C PRO A 237 -48.42 24.62 -6.62
N GLY A 238 -49.58 24.80 -5.96
CA GLY A 238 -50.85 24.18 -6.38
C GLY A 238 -51.09 22.78 -5.78
N MET A 239 -50.34 22.40 -4.75
CA MET A 239 -50.61 21.13 -4.01
C MET A 239 -52.04 21.13 -3.43
N ALA A 240 -52.76 20.02 -3.62
CA ALA A 240 -54.08 19.81 -3.04
C ALA A 240 -54.00 19.25 -1.59
N PRO A 241 -54.98 19.46 -0.73
CA PRO A 241 -55.05 18.84 0.60
C PRO A 241 -54.97 17.31 0.49
N SER A 242 -54.19 16.70 1.36
CA SER A 242 -54.04 15.22 1.40
C SER A 242 -55.10 14.58 2.28
N ALA A 243 -55.70 13.51 1.77
CA ALA A 243 -56.56 12.59 2.57
C ALA A 243 -55.71 11.67 3.47
N ASN A 244 -54.45 11.42 3.09
CA ASN A 244 -53.48 10.55 3.82
C ASN A 244 -52.23 11.34 4.17
N PRO A 245 -52.23 12.14 5.25
CA PRO A 245 -51.12 13.05 5.53
C PRO A 245 -49.77 12.40 5.77
N ALA A 246 -49.74 11.11 6.09
CA ALA A 246 -48.49 10.35 6.31
C ALA A 246 -47.92 9.71 5.01
N GLU A 247 -48.65 9.80 3.89
CA GLU A 247 -48.20 9.27 2.60
C GLU A 247 -47.30 10.30 1.90
N ILE A 248 -46.13 9.82 1.41
CA ILE A 248 -45.30 10.61 0.49
C ILE A 248 -46.04 10.75 -0.84
N SER A 249 -46.46 11.94 -1.18
CA SER A 249 -47.27 12.15 -2.37
C SER A 249 -46.51 11.74 -3.65
N PRO A 250 -47.20 11.17 -4.64
CA PRO A 250 -46.59 10.84 -5.94
C PRO A 250 -45.96 12.07 -6.62
N ALA A 251 -46.54 13.25 -6.44
CA ALA A 251 -46.02 14.51 -6.99
C ALA A 251 -44.67 14.86 -6.38
N MET A 252 -44.54 14.79 -5.03
CA MET A 252 -43.28 15.04 -4.33
C MET A 252 -42.22 14.02 -4.75
N PHE A 253 -42.58 12.72 -4.78
CA PHE A 253 -41.65 11.68 -5.22
C PHE A 253 -41.12 11.93 -6.63
N ASN A 254 -42.00 12.27 -7.59
CA ASN A 254 -41.61 12.49 -8.98
C ASN A 254 -40.67 13.69 -9.12
N ILE A 255 -40.98 14.83 -8.44
CA ILE A 255 -40.15 16.03 -8.48
C ILE A 255 -38.75 15.74 -7.92
N ILE A 256 -38.66 15.13 -6.73
CA ILE A 256 -37.38 14.81 -6.09
C ILE A 256 -36.61 13.79 -6.92
N SER A 257 -37.26 12.73 -7.41
CA SER A 257 -36.61 11.73 -8.25
C SER A 257 -36.04 12.33 -9.54
N ALA A 258 -36.79 13.26 -10.18
CA ALA A 258 -36.31 13.95 -11.37
C ALA A 258 -35.06 14.80 -11.10
N GLU A 259 -34.97 15.47 -9.95
CA GLU A 259 -33.78 16.23 -9.56
C GLU A 259 -32.61 15.31 -9.27
N LEU A 260 -32.81 14.23 -8.47
CA LEU A 260 -31.76 13.29 -8.12
C LEU A 260 -31.20 12.53 -9.34
N THR A 261 -32.01 12.27 -10.36
CA THR A 261 -31.54 11.63 -11.61
C THR A 261 -30.65 12.53 -12.47
N LYS A 262 -30.52 13.81 -12.15
CA LYS A 262 -29.56 14.72 -12.79
C LYS A 262 -28.13 14.46 -12.31
N ILE A 263 -27.95 13.83 -11.17
CA ILE A 263 -26.62 13.41 -10.68
C ILE A 263 -26.06 12.39 -11.65
N LYS A 264 -24.96 12.75 -12.28
CA LYS A 264 -24.24 11.89 -13.23
C LYS A 264 -22.76 12.00 -12.99
N PHE A 265 -22.04 10.96 -13.30
CA PHE A 265 -20.59 10.96 -13.29
C PHE A 265 -20.04 10.54 -14.66
N THR A 266 -18.85 11.00 -14.96
CA THR A 266 -18.15 10.77 -16.21
C THR A 266 -17.00 9.77 -16.03
N LYS A 267 -16.37 9.40 -17.15
CA LYS A 267 -15.10 8.65 -17.07
C LYS A 267 -13.95 9.48 -16.49
N ASP A 268 -14.03 10.80 -16.63
CA ASP A 268 -13.03 11.70 -16.07
C ASP A 268 -13.18 11.78 -14.55
N ASP A 269 -14.39 11.87 -14.00
CA ASP A 269 -14.64 11.81 -12.56
C ASP A 269 -14.09 10.49 -11.96
N MET A 270 -14.34 9.35 -12.61
CA MET A 270 -13.78 8.08 -12.21
C MET A 270 -12.25 8.04 -12.31
N THR A 271 -11.66 8.73 -13.28
CA THR A 271 -10.20 8.79 -13.44
C THR A 271 -9.57 9.61 -12.33
N ILE A 272 -10.16 10.77 -12.01
CA ILE A 272 -9.69 11.63 -10.91
C ILE A 272 -9.85 10.89 -9.58
N PHE A 273 -11.05 10.39 -9.28
CA PHE A 273 -11.30 9.59 -8.08
C PHE A 273 -10.27 8.47 -7.88
N LEU A 274 -10.09 7.62 -8.90
CA LEU A 274 -9.17 6.48 -8.77
C LEU A 274 -7.73 6.93 -8.54
N GLY A 275 -7.29 7.99 -9.21
CA GLY A 275 -5.93 8.49 -9.05
C GLY A 275 -5.69 9.07 -7.66
N GLU A 276 -6.60 9.89 -7.17
CA GLU A 276 -6.55 10.47 -5.82
C GLU A 276 -6.64 9.37 -4.75
N HIS A 277 -7.67 8.52 -4.79
CA HIS A 277 -7.89 7.44 -3.85
C HIS A 277 -6.70 6.45 -3.77
N LEU A 278 -6.09 6.09 -4.90
CA LEU A 278 -4.96 5.17 -4.94
C LEU A 278 -3.63 5.79 -4.52
N THR A 279 -3.53 7.12 -4.52
CA THR A 279 -2.34 7.84 -4.05
C THR A 279 -2.51 8.44 -2.66
N GLU A 280 -3.74 8.46 -2.12
CA GLU A 280 -4.02 9.00 -0.80
C GLU A 280 -3.15 8.31 0.28
N PRO A 281 -2.43 9.09 1.10
CA PRO A 281 -1.63 8.55 2.18
C PRO A 281 -2.51 7.88 3.24
N LYS A 282 -2.04 6.77 3.81
CA LYS A 282 -2.70 6.16 4.98
C LYS A 282 -2.69 7.16 6.14
N SER A 283 -3.66 7.08 7.03
CA SER A 283 -3.82 8.00 8.17
C SER A 283 -2.61 8.05 9.14
N SER A 284 -1.76 7.02 9.10
CA SER A 284 -0.49 6.96 9.86
C SER A 284 0.71 7.58 9.13
N VAL A 285 0.53 8.05 7.89
CA VAL A 285 1.62 8.63 7.09
C VAL A 285 1.63 10.15 7.25
N PHE A 286 2.70 10.65 7.84
CA PHE A 286 2.94 12.09 8.01
C PHE A 286 4.18 12.48 7.22
N PHE A 287 4.06 13.55 6.45
CA PHE A 287 5.20 14.15 5.76
C PHE A 287 5.88 15.16 6.68
N THR A 288 7.16 15.35 6.47
CA THR A 288 7.97 16.30 7.26
C THR A 288 8.60 17.29 6.30
N SER A 289 8.28 18.56 6.48
CA SER A 289 8.91 19.64 5.75
C SER A 289 10.42 19.65 6.00
N PRO A 290 11.23 20.11 5.04
CA PRO A 290 12.67 20.24 5.21
C PRO A 290 13.02 21.10 6.43
N GLU A 291 14.06 20.73 7.18
CA GLU A 291 14.53 21.49 8.37
C GLU A 291 14.88 22.93 8.02
N LYS A 292 15.33 23.18 6.80
CA LYS A 292 15.68 24.51 6.31
C LYS A 292 14.86 24.87 5.09
N THR A 293 14.04 25.90 5.21
CA THR A 293 13.37 26.51 4.07
C THR A 293 14.39 27.17 3.14
N ILE A 294 14.23 26.96 1.86
CA ILE A 294 15.02 27.63 0.83
C ILE A 294 14.09 28.42 -0.07
N THR A 295 14.59 29.53 -0.63
CA THR A 295 13.77 30.33 -1.54
C THR A 295 13.51 29.55 -2.85
N PRO A 296 12.39 29.79 -3.57
CA PRO A 296 12.10 29.15 -4.84
C PRO A 296 13.25 29.23 -5.84
N ARG A 297 13.94 30.38 -5.89
CA ARG A 297 15.13 30.55 -6.76
C ARG A 297 16.29 29.61 -6.35
N LYS A 298 16.52 29.42 -5.06
CA LYS A 298 17.57 28.49 -4.58
C LYS A 298 17.16 27.05 -4.83
N PHE A 299 15.88 26.71 -4.62
CA PHE A 299 15.35 25.40 -4.92
C PHE A 299 15.56 25.08 -6.40
N THR A 300 15.11 25.95 -7.31
CA THR A 300 15.25 25.76 -8.78
C THR A 300 16.73 25.52 -9.16
N ALA A 301 17.64 26.34 -8.65
CA ALA A 301 19.06 26.19 -8.94
C ALA A 301 19.62 24.85 -8.43
N ALA A 302 19.20 24.40 -7.25
CA ALA A 302 19.61 23.12 -6.68
C ALA A 302 19.01 21.93 -7.44
N ALA A 303 17.72 22.00 -7.78
CA ALA A 303 17.02 20.97 -8.57
C ALA A 303 17.63 20.80 -9.97
N GLN A 304 17.95 21.91 -10.63
CA GLN A 304 18.61 21.90 -11.94
C GLN A 304 20.04 21.36 -11.89
N LYS A 305 20.72 21.49 -10.76
CA LYS A 305 22.08 20.98 -10.57
C LYS A 305 22.11 19.51 -10.16
N ASN A 306 21.23 19.09 -9.26
CA ASN A 306 21.33 17.80 -8.59
C ASN A 306 20.20 16.83 -8.97
N GLY A 307 19.15 17.31 -9.63
CA GLY A 307 17.92 16.53 -9.85
C GLY A 307 17.00 16.52 -8.62
N VAL A 308 15.90 15.80 -8.74
CA VAL A 308 14.88 15.64 -7.70
C VAL A 308 14.48 14.19 -7.55
N SER A 309 14.05 13.80 -6.36
CA SER A 309 13.49 12.46 -6.10
C SER A 309 12.23 12.54 -5.24
N LEU A 310 11.29 11.62 -5.46
CA LEU A 310 10.14 11.49 -4.58
C LEU A 310 10.58 10.96 -3.21
N ALA A 311 10.10 11.57 -2.13
CA ALA A 311 10.30 11.09 -0.78
C ALA A 311 9.78 9.65 -0.61
N LEU A 312 10.33 8.88 0.34
CA LEU A 312 9.97 7.46 0.52
C LEU A 312 8.47 7.25 0.68
N LYS A 313 7.79 8.15 1.38
CA LYS A 313 6.36 8.11 1.70
C LYS A 313 5.46 8.53 0.54
N THR A 314 6.00 9.24 -0.45
CA THR A 314 5.22 9.79 -1.56
C THR A 314 4.73 8.72 -2.51
N GLN A 315 3.44 8.74 -2.79
CA GLN A 315 2.77 7.94 -3.83
C GLN A 315 2.49 8.84 -5.03
N MET A 316 2.88 8.40 -6.21
CA MET A 316 2.64 9.14 -7.46
C MET A 316 2.21 8.19 -8.57
N LEU A 317 1.08 8.50 -9.18
CA LEU A 317 0.50 7.77 -10.32
C LEU A 317 0.18 8.74 -11.46
N TYR A 318 -0.12 8.23 -12.64
CA TYR A 318 -0.60 9.03 -13.75
C TYR A 318 -1.52 8.24 -14.68
N LYS A 319 -2.42 8.95 -15.34
CA LYS A 319 -3.26 8.42 -16.42
C LYS A 319 -3.50 9.49 -17.48
N GLY A 320 -2.92 9.30 -18.67
CA GLY A 320 -2.94 10.33 -19.72
C GLY A 320 -2.28 11.62 -19.22
N LYS A 321 -2.97 12.74 -19.34
CA LYS A 321 -2.51 14.05 -18.88
C LYS A 321 -2.65 14.28 -17.37
N ASN A 322 -3.37 13.41 -16.67
CA ASN A 322 -3.63 13.57 -15.25
C ASN A 322 -2.50 12.93 -14.44
N ILE A 323 -1.96 13.71 -13.52
CA ILE A 323 -0.95 13.32 -12.52
C ILE A 323 -1.64 13.29 -11.17
N PHE A 324 -1.30 12.28 -10.37
CA PHE A 324 -1.84 12.07 -9.03
C PHE A 324 -0.69 11.90 -8.07
N ILE A 325 -0.69 12.64 -6.97
CA ILE A 325 0.33 12.58 -5.95
C ILE A 325 -0.31 12.79 -4.57
N ASN A 326 -0.13 11.82 -3.67
CA ASN A 326 -0.56 11.90 -2.28
C ASN A 326 -2.03 12.33 -2.08
N GLY A 327 -2.94 11.89 -2.96
CA GLY A 327 -4.36 12.22 -2.91
C GLY A 327 -4.76 13.48 -3.68
N GLU A 328 -3.82 14.18 -4.29
CA GLU A 328 -4.08 15.35 -5.14
C GLU A 328 -3.98 15.00 -6.61
N SER A 329 -4.71 15.75 -7.45
CA SER A 329 -4.72 15.58 -8.90
C SER A 329 -4.54 16.90 -9.63
N PHE A 330 -3.83 16.86 -10.76
CA PHE A 330 -3.72 17.98 -11.68
C PHE A 330 -3.45 17.52 -13.11
N ALA A 331 -3.91 18.32 -14.06
CA ALA A 331 -3.71 18.06 -15.47
C ALA A 331 -2.49 18.85 -15.99
N VAL A 332 -1.65 18.20 -16.78
CA VAL A 332 -0.43 18.80 -17.34
C VAL A 332 -0.47 18.81 -18.86
N ASN A 333 0.37 19.65 -19.48
CA ASN A 333 0.59 19.65 -20.89
C ASN A 333 1.36 18.38 -21.34
N LYS A 334 1.49 18.19 -22.66
CA LYS A 334 2.07 16.97 -23.24
C LYS A 334 3.57 16.81 -22.93
N ASP A 335 4.32 17.89 -22.84
CA ASP A 335 5.75 17.85 -22.61
C ASP A 335 6.04 17.51 -21.15
N ASP A 336 5.34 18.15 -20.21
CA ASP A 336 5.42 17.86 -18.78
C ASP A 336 4.94 16.46 -18.44
N GLN A 337 3.96 15.92 -19.19
CA GLN A 337 3.50 14.54 -19.03
C GLN A 337 4.65 13.53 -19.17
N VAL A 338 5.61 13.77 -20.08
CA VAL A 338 6.76 12.89 -20.27
C VAL A 338 7.65 12.90 -19.03
N SER A 339 8.02 14.10 -18.57
CA SER A 339 8.91 14.28 -17.41
C SER A 339 8.26 13.78 -16.11
N LEU A 340 7.00 14.13 -15.85
CA LEU A 340 6.28 13.66 -14.64
C LEU A 340 5.94 12.17 -14.70
N GLY A 341 5.66 11.62 -15.89
CA GLY A 341 5.56 10.17 -16.08
C GLY A 341 6.88 9.46 -15.79
N LYS A 342 8.03 10.06 -16.14
CA LYS A 342 9.36 9.56 -15.80
C LYS A 342 9.58 9.63 -14.29
N LEU A 343 9.23 10.75 -13.64
CA LEU A 343 9.30 10.91 -12.18
C LEU A 343 8.49 9.83 -11.47
N ALA A 344 7.23 9.60 -11.85
CA ALA A 344 6.39 8.56 -11.27
C ALA A 344 7.02 7.16 -11.44
N ASN A 345 7.50 6.84 -12.66
CA ASN A 345 8.04 5.52 -12.97
C ASN A 345 9.42 5.25 -12.32
N GLN A 346 10.30 6.23 -12.27
CA GLN A 346 11.66 6.07 -11.76
C GLN A 346 11.82 6.58 -10.34
N ARG A 347 10.90 7.44 -9.89
CA ARG A 347 10.87 8.17 -8.63
C ARG A 347 12.00 9.20 -8.48
N PHE A 348 12.67 9.48 -9.55
CA PHE A 348 13.65 10.56 -9.62
C PHE A 348 13.71 11.14 -11.03
N LEU A 349 14.17 12.38 -11.14
CA LEU A 349 14.60 13.04 -12.35
C LEU A 349 16.03 13.50 -12.15
N ASP A 350 16.87 13.27 -13.16
CA ASP A 350 18.21 13.82 -13.19
C ASP A 350 18.21 15.31 -13.60
N GLU A 351 19.38 15.94 -13.61
CA GLU A 351 19.56 17.34 -13.98
C GLU A 351 18.98 17.69 -15.35
N LYS A 352 19.16 16.79 -16.34
CA LYS A 352 18.68 17.01 -17.72
C LYS A 352 17.17 16.98 -17.80
N ASP A 353 16.55 16.05 -17.09
CA ASP A 353 15.10 15.94 -17.01
C ASP A 353 14.51 17.18 -16.34
N VAL A 354 15.10 17.63 -15.24
CA VAL A 354 14.66 18.82 -14.49
C VAL A 354 14.79 20.09 -15.32
N LEU A 355 15.81 20.20 -16.19
CA LEU A 355 15.95 21.32 -17.11
C LEU A 355 14.86 21.35 -18.19
N SER A 356 14.16 20.26 -18.44
CA SER A 356 13.14 20.15 -19.48
C SER A 356 11.71 20.42 -19.00
N VAL A 357 11.49 20.55 -17.69
CA VAL A 357 10.15 20.81 -17.15
C VAL A 357 9.74 22.28 -17.31
N SER A 358 8.44 22.53 -17.41
CA SER A 358 7.91 23.90 -17.46
C SER A 358 8.09 24.66 -16.14
N ALA A 359 7.86 25.98 -16.18
CA ALA A 359 7.89 26.81 -14.99
C ALA A 359 6.83 26.37 -13.96
N ASP A 360 5.63 25.99 -14.43
CA ASP A 360 4.51 25.54 -13.57
C ASP A 360 4.88 24.23 -12.83
N VAL A 361 5.56 23.29 -13.51
CA VAL A 361 6.03 22.05 -12.86
C VAL A 361 7.16 22.34 -11.88
N MET A 362 8.04 23.30 -12.20
CA MET A 362 9.10 23.72 -11.27
C MET A 362 8.52 24.37 -10.00
N GLU A 363 7.45 25.16 -10.14
CA GLU A 363 6.71 25.70 -9.00
C GLU A 363 6.07 24.59 -8.16
N ALA A 364 5.39 23.61 -8.80
CA ALA A 364 4.87 22.43 -8.13
C ALA A 364 5.95 21.63 -7.40
N PHE A 365 7.13 21.46 -8.00
CA PHE A 365 8.27 20.79 -7.34
C PHE A 365 8.73 21.55 -6.09
N CYS A 366 8.72 22.89 -6.12
CA CYS A 366 9.05 23.71 -4.96
C CYS A 366 8.04 23.48 -3.82
N ILE A 367 6.74 23.48 -4.13
CA ILE A 367 5.66 23.21 -3.16
C ILE A 367 5.81 21.78 -2.59
N TRP A 368 5.99 20.78 -3.45
CA TRP A 368 6.16 19.39 -3.00
C TRP A 368 7.43 19.18 -2.15
N TYR A 369 8.47 19.96 -2.40
CA TYR A 369 9.65 19.97 -1.54
C TYR A 369 9.32 20.56 -0.15
N GLU A 370 8.61 21.68 -0.09
CA GLU A 370 8.16 22.29 1.16
C GLU A 370 7.24 21.38 1.96
N ASP A 371 6.37 20.62 1.27
CA ASP A 371 5.47 19.63 1.87
C ASP A 371 6.18 18.32 2.27
N GLY A 372 7.45 18.14 1.92
CA GLY A 372 8.21 16.91 2.18
C GLY A 372 7.84 15.75 1.27
N TRP A 373 7.21 16.01 0.13
CA TRP A 373 6.85 14.99 -0.86
C TRP A 373 7.97 14.72 -1.85
N LEU A 374 8.86 15.69 -2.01
CA LEU A 374 9.98 15.65 -2.95
C LEU A 374 11.26 16.07 -2.23
N GLU A 375 12.36 15.43 -2.59
CA GLU A 375 13.69 15.70 -2.05
C GLU A 375 14.61 16.18 -3.17
N LEU A 376 15.51 17.11 -2.86
CA LEU A 376 16.64 17.39 -3.73
C LEU A 376 17.58 16.19 -3.67
N THR A 377 17.96 15.65 -4.83
CA THR A 377 18.93 14.57 -4.89
C THR A 377 20.26 15.13 -4.36
N GLN A 378 20.77 14.56 -3.28
CA GLN A 378 22.11 14.92 -2.80
C GLN A 378 23.13 14.39 -3.79
N ASP A 379 24.20 15.15 -4.02
CA ASP A 379 25.39 14.59 -4.66
C ASP A 379 25.72 13.29 -3.92
N VAL A 380 25.63 12.16 -4.64
CA VAL A 380 26.16 10.88 -4.17
C VAL A 380 27.67 11.01 -4.24
N GLY A 381 28.19 11.83 -3.35
CA GLY A 381 29.60 12.00 -3.11
C GLY A 381 29.97 11.12 -1.93
N GLU A 382 30.54 9.97 -2.26
CA GLU A 382 31.27 8.99 -1.44
C GLU A 382 30.48 8.23 -0.35
#